data_fc5d59d965fa26719b00335522460a9c
#
_entry.id   fc5d59d965fa26719b00335522460a9c
#
_cell.length_a   1.000
_cell.length_b   1.000
_cell.length_c   1.000
_cell.angle_alpha   90.00
_cell.angle_beta   90.00
_cell.angle_gamma   90.00
#
_symmetry.space_group_name_H-M   'P 1'
#
loop_
_entity.id
_entity.type
_entity.pdbx_description
1 polymer ?
#
loop_
_entity_poly.entity_id
_entity_poly.type
_entity_poly.pdbx_seq_one_letter_code
_entity_poly.pdbx_strand_id
1 'polypeptide(L)'
;MKYLLKNKDKVVLEFEVEKDIETFKGQTISYVSLKDASIIDKNALPKQILQSDLLSSLESWIRHRKVPQNRQFAENILASIPEDKDYNPIAYIDISFGLSLNDSYWIIPSDKNYKWKDFNLYENTFSEALELSAFGLNLTKVNGFTSSPEYTTNGMLKKCWHRDNGQIYLYKGSTKNDDSIGEAYSEYYMAQIAKIMEFDYVPYDLKLFHNQIVSACPIFTNENEGYMPIHYLLKESPKQYDKLRLMIEISNIYGKESFGNLMLFDALICNIDRHLGNFGMIVDNNTGEILRPAPIFDNGLSFMATLNKSQFGNISKYLINDISYFDFKFDKQLNLFAEERHIPNLEKLSNFAFQRHKEFNLSEEWLRPIESHIQQRAKMALRFIEEKRQHSAQAQPNLNALIEKIDEAQIEQSTRIEKSLKKTPTQNQESDNTTKEDISKKNLRTIQ
;
A
#
# COMPACT_ATOMS: atom_id res chain seq x y z
N MET A 1 -22.08 -23.90 2.22
CA MET A 1 -22.75 -22.72 1.60
C MET A 1 -21.92 -22.28 0.40
N LYS A 2 -22.57 -21.90 -0.72
CA LYS A 2 -21.84 -21.53 -1.95
C LYS A 2 -21.82 -20.02 -2.18
N TYR A 3 -20.69 -19.53 -2.67
CA TYR A 3 -20.46 -18.12 -3.00
C TYR A 3 -19.89 -17.98 -4.41
N LEU A 4 -20.13 -16.82 -5.01
CA LEU A 4 -19.57 -16.40 -6.29
C LEU A 4 -18.65 -15.20 -6.07
N LEU A 5 -17.39 -15.33 -6.49
CA LEU A 5 -16.52 -14.17 -6.71
C LEU A 5 -16.82 -13.61 -8.10
N LYS A 6 -17.13 -12.34 -8.16
CA LYS A 6 -17.46 -11.64 -9.39
C LYS A 6 -16.53 -10.47 -9.63
N ASN A 7 -16.30 -10.16 -10.91
CA ASN A 7 -15.78 -8.89 -11.36
C ASN A 7 -16.93 -8.14 -12.03
N LYS A 8 -17.43 -7.09 -11.40
CA LYS A 8 -18.73 -6.48 -11.77
C LYS A 8 -19.82 -7.55 -11.86
N ASP A 9 -20.49 -7.69 -13.00
CA ASP A 9 -21.52 -8.72 -13.18
C ASP A 9 -20.99 -10.08 -13.66
N LYS A 10 -19.70 -10.16 -14.03
CA LYS A 10 -19.07 -11.39 -14.54
C LYS A 10 -18.66 -12.30 -13.40
N VAL A 11 -19.10 -13.55 -13.41
CA VAL A 11 -18.65 -14.58 -12.46
C VAL A 11 -17.23 -15.02 -12.83
N VAL A 12 -16.35 -15.00 -11.86
CA VAL A 12 -14.93 -15.33 -12.02
C VAL A 12 -14.59 -16.68 -11.41
N LEU A 13 -15.15 -16.93 -10.20
CA LEU A 13 -14.88 -18.12 -9.42
C LEU A 13 -16.09 -18.46 -8.56
N GLU A 14 -16.37 -19.74 -8.36
CA GLU A 14 -17.31 -20.26 -7.38
C GLU A 14 -16.55 -20.97 -6.28
N PHE A 15 -17.01 -20.84 -5.02
CA PHE A 15 -16.41 -21.54 -3.89
C PHE A 15 -17.42 -21.94 -2.83
N GLU A 16 -17.07 -22.96 -2.07
CA GLU A 16 -17.87 -23.46 -0.96
C GLU A 16 -17.21 -23.22 0.37
N VAL A 17 -18.05 -22.88 1.37
CA VAL A 17 -17.63 -22.78 2.76
C VAL A 17 -18.42 -23.74 3.63
N GLU A 18 -17.76 -24.30 4.61
CA GLU A 18 -18.37 -25.18 5.62
C GLU A 18 -18.12 -24.64 7.02
N LYS A 19 -19.10 -24.82 7.88
CA LYS A 19 -18.99 -24.50 9.28
C LYS A 19 -18.58 -25.75 10.04
N ASP A 20 -17.39 -25.76 10.58
CA ASP A 20 -16.83 -26.82 11.37
C ASP A 20 -16.94 -26.48 12.87
N ILE A 21 -17.06 -27.49 13.70
CA ILE A 21 -17.15 -27.35 15.15
C ILE A 21 -16.10 -28.26 15.78
N GLU A 22 -15.16 -27.67 16.48
CA GLU A 22 -14.16 -28.40 17.26
C GLU A 22 -14.34 -28.16 18.75
N THR A 23 -14.17 -29.23 19.52
CA THR A 23 -14.16 -29.14 20.99
C THR A 23 -12.75 -29.38 21.51
N PHE A 24 -12.14 -28.34 22.07
CA PHE A 24 -10.83 -28.43 22.67
C PHE A 24 -10.90 -28.05 24.15
N LYS A 25 -10.44 -28.93 25.03
CA LYS A 25 -10.45 -28.74 26.51
C LYS A 25 -11.82 -28.32 27.08
N GLY A 26 -12.91 -28.86 26.53
CA GLY A 26 -14.27 -28.56 26.98
C GLY A 26 -14.86 -27.24 26.48
N GLN A 27 -14.13 -26.49 25.66
CA GLN A 27 -14.63 -25.32 24.91
C GLN A 27 -14.97 -25.72 23.50
N THR A 28 -16.14 -25.37 23.04
CA THR A 28 -16.58 -25.61 21.66
C THR A 28 -16.27 -24.37 20.84
N ILE A 29 -15.40 -24.51 19.82
CA ILE A 29 -15.05 -23.45 18.88
C ILE A 29 -15.71 -23.78 17.54
N SER A 30 -16.47 -22.84 17.03
CA SER A 30 -17.00 -22.89 15.66
C SER A 30 -16.12 -22.08 14.75
N TYR A 31 -15.69 -22.66 13.64
CA TYR A 31 -14.94 -21.96 12.61
C TYR A 31 -15.50 -22.24 11.20
N VAL A 32 -15.25 -21.33 10.29
CA VAL A 32 -15.66 -21.46 8.88
C VAL A 32 -14.42 -21.61 8.03
N SER A 33 -14.40 -22.63 7.19
CA SER A 33 -13.31 -22.93 6.29
C SER A 33 -13.78 -22.99 4.84
N LEU A 34 -12.91 -22.63 3.90
CA LEU A 34 -13.12 -22.87 2.47
C LEU A 34 -12.85 -24.35 2.19
N LYS A 35 -13.80 -25.03 1.51
CA LYS A 35 -13.71 -26.47 1.23
C LYS A 35 -13.38 -26.76 -0.22
N ASP A 36 -13.96 -26.00 -1.13
CA ASP A 36 -13.79 -26.20 -2.58
C ASP A 36 -13.85 -24.87 -3.29
N ALA A 37 -13.16 -24.79 -4.43
CA ALA A 37 -13.19 -23.63 -5.31
C ALA A 37 -12.98 -24.03 -6.76
N SER A 38 -13.78 -23.44 -7.66
CA SER A 38 -13.74 -23.70 -9.10
C SER A 38 -13.60 -22.40 -9.87
N ILE A 39 -12.54 -22.28 -10.68
CA ILE A 39 -12.32 -21.12 -11.53
C ILE A 39 -13.25 -21.21 -12.73
N ILE A 40 -14.07 -20.16 -12.95
CA ILE A 40 -14.98 -20.05 -14.10
C ILE A 40 -14.32 -19.23 -15.20
N ASP A 41 -13.66 -18.12 -14.86
CA ASP A 41 -12.90 -17.32 -15.81
C ASP A 41 -11.48 -17.05 -15.29
N LYS A 42 -10.54 -17.77 -15.87
CA LYS A 42 -9.12 -17.67 -15.55
C LYS A 42 -8.51 -16.29 -15.82
N ASN A 43 -8.97 -15.63 -16.89
CA ASN A 43 -8.39 -14.35 -17.32
C ASN A 43 -8.87 -13.18 -16.48
N ALA A 44 -10.03 -13.32 -15.82
CA ALA A 44 -10.59 -12.34 -14.92
C ALA A 44 -10.26 -12.58 -13.44
N LEU A 45 -9.44 -13.60 -13.13
CA LEU A 45 -9.06 -13.92 -11.75
C LEU A 45 -8.17 -12.80 -11.17
N PRO A 46 -8.42 -12.33 -9.92
CA PRO A 46 -7.50 -11.43 -9.23
C PRO A 46 -6.08 -12.00 -9.22
N LYS A 47 -5.07 -11.20 -9.54
CA LYS A 47 -3.66 -11.66 -9.63
C LYS A 47 -3.13 -12.24 -8.32
N GLN A 48 -3.72 -11.87 -7.20
CA GLN A 48 -3.38 -12.38 -5.87
C GLN A 48 -3.88 -13.83 -5.64
N ILE A 49 -4.85 -14.29 -6.43
CA ILE A 49 -5.39 -15.65 -6.32
C ILE A 49 -4.62 -16.57 -7.27
N LEU A 50 -3.80 -17.44 -6.68
CA LEU A 50 -2.91 -18.33 -7.42
C LEU A 50 -3.62 -19.62 -7.80
N GLN A 51 -3.56 -20.00 -9.07
CA GLN A 51 -4.20 -21.24 -9.54
C GLN A 51 -3.54 -22.51 -8.96
N SER A 52 -2.24 -22.44 -8.67
CA SER A 52 -1.48 -23.56 -8.07
C SER A 52 -1.79 -23.78 -6.59
N ASP A 53 -2.36 -22.79 -5.92
CA ASP A 53 -2.76 -22.84 -4.51
C ASP A 53 -4.06 -22.05 -4.33
N LEU A 54 -5.12 -22.55 -4.98
CA LEU A 54 -6.37 -21.79 -5.15
C LEU A 54 -7.07 -21.50 -3.83
N LEU A 55 -7.23 -22.50 -2.96
CA LEU A 55 -7.96 -22.35 -1.71
C LEU A 55 -7.25 -21.40 -0.73
N SER A 56 -5.93 -21.61 -0.49
CA SER A 56 -5.18 -20.79 0.44
C SER A 56 -5.05 -19.34 -0.04
N SER A 57 -4.80 -19.15 -1.35
CA SER A 57 -4.69 -17.81 -1.92
C SER A 57 -6.03 -17.07 -1.96
N LEU A 58 -7.14 -17.77 -2.22
CA LEU A 58 -8.49 -17.21 -2.13
C LEU A 58 -8.82 -16.81 -0.68
N GLU A 59 -8.55 -17.69 0.28
CA GLU A 59 -8.76 -17.37 1.70
C GLU A 59 -7.92 -16.17 2.14
N SER A 60 -6.65 -16.13 1.75
CA SER A 60 -5.77 -14.99 1.99
C SER A 60 -6.32 -13.71 1.36
N TRP A 61 -6.79 -13.76 0.12
CA TRP A 61 -7.39 -12.62 -0.57
C TRP A 61 -8.65 -12.12 0.15
N ILE A 62 -9.54 -13.02 0.60
CA ILE A 62 -10.72 -12.67 1.40
C ILE A 62 -10.31 -12.01 2.71
N ARG A 63 -9.35 -12.58 3.44
CA ARG A 63 -8.86 -12.05 4.73
C ARG A 63 -8.23 -10.66 4.62
N HIS A 64 -7.64 -10.32 3.48
CA HIS A 64 -7.08 -8.99 3.22
C HIS A 64 -8.14 -7.95 2.83
N ARG A 65 -9.38 -8.37 2.58
CA ARG A 65 -10.52 -7.47 2.31
C ARG A 65 -11.30 -7.12 3.57
N LYS A 66 -10.57 -6.78 4.61
CA LYS A 66 -11.15 -6.31 5.87
C LYS A 66 -10.33 -5.16 6.45
N VAL A 67 -10.98 -4.31 7.23
CA VAL A 67 -10.30 -3.26 7.97
C VAL A 67 -9.28 -3.88 8.94
N PRO A 68 -8.03 -3.35 9.01
CA PRO A 68 -7.03 -3.85 9.94
C PRO A 68 -7.47 -3.66 11.40
N GLN A 69 -7.24 -4.67 12.25
CA GLN A 69 -7.63 -4.62 13.67
C GLN A 69 -6.88 -3.51 14.44
N ASN A 70 -5.66 -3.17 14.04
CA ASN A 70 -4.84 -2.12 14.65
C ASN A 70 -5.16 -0.71 14.14
N ARG A 71 -6.15 -0.54 13.26
CA ARG A 71 -6.62 0.77 12.83
C ARG A 71 -7.32 1.46 14.00
N GLN A 72 -7.15 2.76 14.14
CA GLN A 72 -7.92 3.57 15.09
C GLN A 72 -9.42 3.38 14.85
N PHE A 73 -10.16 3.10 15.91
CA PHE A 73 -11.62 2.85 15.90
C PHE A 73 -12.07 1.66 15.03
N ALA A 74 -11.17 0.72 14.69
CA ALA A 74 -11.55 -0.50 14.00
C ALA A 74 -12.67 -1.27 14.73
N GLU A 75 -12.63 -1.34 16.05
CA GLU A 75 -13.65 -2.00 16.87
C GLU A 75 -15.05 -1.41 16.66
N ASN A 76 -15.16 -0.08 16.48
CA ASN A 76 -16.43 0.58 16.22
C ASN A 76 -16.99 0.19 14.84
N ILE A 77 -16.14 0.10 13.83
CA ILE A 77 -16.51 -0.37 12.48
C ILE A 77 -16.93 -1.85 12.55
N LEU A 78 -16.18 -2.65 13.31
CA LEU A 78 -16.38 -4.10 13.44
C LEU A 78 -17.47 -4.48 14.44
N ALA A 79 -18.07 -3.53 15.17
CA ALA A 79 -19.09 -3.81 16.17
C ALA A 79 -20.36 -4.46 15.60
N SER A 80 -20.64 -4.28 14.32
CA SER A 80 -21.77 -4.91 13.62
C SER A 80 -21.46 -6.32 13.07
N ILE A 81 -20.19 -6.78 13.16
CA ILE A 81 -19.78 -8.10 12.71
C ILE A 81 -19.93 -9.10 13.85
N PRO A 82 -20.38 -10.34 13.61
CA PRO A 82 -20.51 -11.38 14.64
C PRO A 82 -19.22 -11.60 15.44
N GLU A 83 -19.35 -12.04 16.69
CA GLU A 83 -18.23 -12.26 17.61
C GLU A 83 -17.26 -13.36 17.15
N ASP A 84 -17.71 -14.31 16.33
CA ASP A 84 -16.89 -15.38 15.74
C ASP A 84 -16.07 -14.94 14.52
N LYS A 85 -16.01 -13.65 14.24
CA LYS A 85 -15.36 -13.04 13.06
C LYS A 85 -13.90 -13.47 12.83
N ASP A 86 -13.16 -13.75 13.90
CA ASP A 86 -11.74 -14.14 13.79
C ASP A 86 -11.57 -15.57 13.24
N TYR A 87 -12.60 -16.40 13.45
CA TYR A 87 -12.67 -17.79 12.97
C TYR A 87 -13.58 -17.95 11.75
N ASN A 88 -14.18 -16.87 11.27
CA ASN A 88 -15.10 -16.84 10.15
C ASN A 88 -14.71 -15.75 9.13
N PRO A 89 -13.89 -16.08 8.12
CA PRO A 89 -13.49 -15.11 7.09
C PRO A 89 -14.68 -14.58 6.28
N ILE A 90 -15.80 -15.31 6.23
CA ILE A 90 -17.00 -14.95 5.47
C ILE A 90 -17.88 -13.95 6.23
N ALA A 91 -17.78 -13.84 7.55
CA ALA A 91 -18.59 -12.89 8.33
C ALA A 91 -18.48 -11.45 7.82
N TYR A 92 -17.31 -11.05 7.30
CA TYR A 92 -17.10 -9.74 6.67
C TYR A 92 -17.76 -9.65 5.30
N ILE A 93 -17.74 -10.75 4.54
CA ILE A 93 -18.31 -10.82 3.20
C ILE A 93 -19.84 -10.69 3.25
N ASP A 94 -20.49 -11.35 4.19
CA ASP A 94 -21.95 -11.30 4.34
C ASP A 94 -22.49 -9.88 4.63
N ILE A 95 -21.65 -9.00 5.16
CA ILE A 95 -22.02 -7.61 5.49
C ILE A 95 -21.58 -6.63 4.42
N SER A 96 -20.39 -6.82 3.82
CA SER A 96 -19.78 -5.85 2.90
C SER A 96 -19.70 -6.32 1.46
N PHE A 97 -20.02 -7.58 1.18
CA PHE A 97 -19.72 -8.28 -0.08
C PHE A 97 -18.24 -8.20 -0.49
N GLY A 98 -17.36 -7.81 0.44
CA GLY A 98 -15.95 -7.56 0.16
C GLY A 98 -15.70 -6.43 -0.83
N LEU A 99 -16.65 -5.52 -1.02
CA LEU A 99 -16.54 -4.38 -1.92
C LEU A 99 -15.40 -3.45 -1.49
N SER A 100 -14.64 -2.97 -2.46
CA SER A 100 -13.51 -2.05 -2.24
C SER A 100 -13.48 -0.97 -3.31
N LEU A 101 -12.98 0.21 -2.94
CA LEU A 101 -12.69 1.29 -3.90
C LEU A 101 -11.34 1.10 -4.63
N ASN A 102 -10.65 -0.01 -4.40
CA ASN A 102 -9.40 -0.32 -5.10
C ASN A 102 -9.60 -1.17 -6.36
N ASP A 103 -10.77 -1.80 -6.52
CA ASP A 103 -11.07 -2.69 -7.64
C ASP A 103 -12.59 -2.87 -7.84
N SER A 104 -12.97 -3.78 -8.75
CA SER A 104 -14.36 -4.11 -9.07
C SER A 104 -14.76 -5.54 -8.68
N TYR A 105 -13.99 -6.18 -7.79
CA TYR A 105 -14.30 -7.51 -7.30
C TYR A 105 -15.22 -7.47 -6.08
N TRP A 106 -16.15 -8.44 -6.02
CA TRP A 106 -17.05 -8.63 -4.91
C TRP A 106 -17.52 -10.07 -4.81
N ILE A 107 -18.07 -10.46 -3.66
CA ILE A 107 -18.50 -11.81 -3.34
C ILE A 107 -19.97 -11.78 -2.93
N ILE A 108 -20.78 -12.66 -3.54
CA ILE A 108 -22.19 -12.80 -3.20
C ILE A 108 -22.54 -14.27 -2.97
N PRO A 109 -23.58 -14.58 -2.18
CA PRO A 109 -24.16 -15.92 -2.11
C PRO A 109 -24.63 -16.37 -3.50
N SER A 110 -24.39 -17.64 -3.85
CA SER A 110 -24.69 -18.16 -5.19
C SER A 110 -26.18 -18.23 -5.52
N ASP A 111 -27.04 -18.24 -4.50
CA ASP A 111 -28.51 -18.22 -4.62
C ASP A 111 -29.09 -16.82 -4.88
N LYS A 112 -28.25 -15.77 -4.87
CA LYS A 112 -28.65 -14.38 -5.09
C LYS A 112 -28.31 -13.91 -6.50
N ASN A 113 -29.26 -13.20 -7.11
CA ASN A 113 -29.05 -12.58 -8.44
C ASN A 113 -28.82 -11.06 -8.29
N TYR A 114 -27.80 -10.71 -7.49
CA TYR A 114 -27.43 -9.30 -7.29
C TYR A 114 -26.66 -8.75 -8.50
N LYS A 115 -26.88 -7.48 -8.82
CA LYS A 115 -26.25 -6.76 -9.93
C LYS A 115 -25.27 -5.72 -9.39
N TRP A 116 -24.14 -5.60 -10.05
CA TRP A 116 -23.07 -4.67 -9.67
C TRP A 116 -23.56 -3.24 -9.45
N LYS A 117 -24.37 -2.73 -10.38
CA LYS A 117 -24.92 -1.36 -10.32
C LYS A 117 -25.67 -1.04 -9.02
N ASP A 118 -26.27 -2.05 -8.38
CA ASP A 118 -27.11 -1.86 -7.20
C ASP A 118 -26.28 -1.82 -5.89
N PHE A 119 -24.99 -2.21 -5.95
CA PHE A 119 -24.15 -2.41 -4.75
C PHE A 119 -22.79 -1.75 -4.82
N ASN A 120 -22.25 -1.42 -6.02
CA ASN A 120 -20.91 -0.88 -6.16
C ASN A 120 -20.70 0.41 -5.35
N LEU A 121 -19.45 0.62 -4.90
CA LEU A 121 -19.11 1.77 -4.07
C LEU A 121 -18.88 3.07 -4.87
N TYR A 122 -18.80 2.99 -6.20
CA TYR A 122 -18.53 4.17 -7.03
C TYR A 122 -19.80 5.00 -7.26
N GLU A 123 -20.97 4.37 -7.34
CA GLU A 123 -22.24 5.02 -7.65
C GLU A 123 -23.18 5.12 -6.44
N ASN A 124 -23.10 4.16 -5.51
CA ASN A 124 -24.01 4.07 -4.38
C ASN A 124 -23.55 4.92 -3.18
N THR A 125 -24.49 5.33 -2.34
CA THR A 125 -24.24 6.14 -1.14
C THR A 125 -23.53 5.33 -0.06
N PHE A 126 -22.67 6.01 0.72
CA PHE A 126 -22.00 5.40 1.87
C PHE A 126 -22.84 5.50 3.14
N SER A 127 -22.53 4.68 4.12
CA SER A 127 -23.16 4.72 5.44
C SER A 127 -22.57 5.84 6.29
N GLU A 128 -23.34 6.89 6.55
CA GLU A 128 -22.94 7.97 7.47
C GLU A 128 -22.60 7.42 8.88
N ALA A 129 -23.35 6.42 9.35
CA ALA A 129 -23.08 5.80 10.65
C ALA A 129 -21.67 5.16 10.70
N LEU A 130 -21.20 4.56 9.60
CA LEU A 130 -19.86 3.97 9.53
C LEU A 130 -18.78 5.04 9.33
N GLU A 131 -19.04 6.12 8.59
CA GLU A 131 -18.14 7.28 8.51
C GLU A 131 -17.87 7.85 9.91
N LEU A 132 -18.95 8.07 10.70
CA LEU A 132 -18.85 8.55 12.09
C LEU A 132 -18.11 7.54 12.99
N SER A 133 -18.43 6.26 12.87
CA SER A 133 -17.76 5.19 13.64
C SER A 133 -16.26 5.15 13.37
N ALA A 134 -15.85 5.36 12.13
CA ALA A 134 -14.45 5.40 11.71
C ALA A 134 -13.65 6.57 12.32
N PHE A 135 -14.34 7.59 12.84
CA PHE A 135 -13.77 8.72 13.59
C PHE A 135 -14.03 8.65 15.11
N GLY A 136 -14.60 7.56 15.60
CA GLY A 136 -14.91 7.37 17.02
C GLY A 136 -16.10 8.20 17.52
N LEU A 137 -16.98 8.66 16.61
CA LEU A 137 -18.06 9.58 16.92
C LEU A 137 -19.44 8.91 17.08
N ASN A 138 -19.56 7.67 16.61
CA ASN A 138 -20.81 6.90 16.72
C ASN A 138 -20.50 5.47 17.20
N LEU A 139 -21.29 4.99 18.15
CA LEU A 139 -21.22 3.62 18.69
C LEU A 139 -22.44 2.77 18.31
N THR A 140 -23.28 3.28 17.41
CA THR A 140 -24.49 2.55 16.97
C THR A 140 -24.09 1.38 16.08
N LYS A 141 -24.56 0.19 16.44
CA LYS A 141 -24.38 -1.00 15.60
C LYS A 141 -25.16 -0.85 14.29
N VAL A 142 -24.49 -1.06 13.18
CA VAL A 142 -25.11 -1.16 11.85
C VAL A 142 -25.48 -2.64 11.65
N ASN A 143 -26.73 -2.91 11.33
CA ASN A 143 -27.23 -4.28 11.14
C ASN A 143 -27.47 -4.56 9.65
N GLY A 144 -27.04 -5.73 9.20
CA GLY A 144 -27.22 -6.20 7.83
C GLY A 144 -26.22 -5.62 6.85
N PHE A 145 -26.47 -5.87 5.55
CA PHE A 145 -25.62 -5.35 4.47
C PHE A 145 -25.63 -3.82 4.45
N THR A 146 -24.46 -3.26 4.26
CA THR A 146 -24.27 -1.81 4.17
C THR A 146 -23.23 -1.49 3.12
N SER A 147 -23.59 -0.70 2.12
CA SER A 147 -22.67 -0.14 1.13
C SER A 147 -21.74 0.85 1.82
N SER A 148 -20.58 0.38 2.24
CA SER A 148 -19.58 1.26 2.85
C SER A 148 -18.18 0.74 2.60
N PRO A 149 -17.25 1.58 2.12
CA PRO A 149 -15.86 1.20 1.93
C PRO A 149 -15.10 1.02 3.25
N GLU A 150 -15.67 1.41 4.39
CA GLU A 150 -15.01 1.39 5.70
C GLU A 150 -14.59 -0.02 6.12
N TYR A 151 -15.36 -1.03 5.73
CA TYR A 151 -15.05 -2.43 6.03
C TYR A 151 -13.79 -2.95 5.34
N THR A 152 -13.37 -2.34 4.23
CA THR A 152 -12.24 -2.81 3.41
C THR A 152 -11.11 -1.79 3.29
N THR A 153 -11.24 -0.62 3.92
CA THR A 153 -10.23 0.45 3.85
C THR A 153 -9.04 0.13 4.75
N ASN A 154 -7.84 0.11 4.17
CA ASN A 154 -6.59 -0.17 4.85
C ASN A 154 -5.98 1.05 5.56
N GLY A 155 -4.98 0.79 6.41
CA GLY A 155 -4.16 1.78 7.11
C GLY A 155 -4.58 2.03 8.55
N MET A 156 -3.69 2.59 9.36
CA MET A 156 -3.79 2.63 10.82
C MET A 156 -4.50 3.86 11.38
N LEU A 157 -4.44 5.01 10.70
CA LEU A 157 -5.08 6.24 11.15
C LEU A 157 -6.61 6.17 10.99
N LYS A 158 -7.32 6.94 11.82
CA LYS A 158 -8.74 7.19 11.61
C LYS A 158 -8.95 7.84 10.25
N LYS A 159 -9.83 7.26 9.45
CA LYS A 159 -10.15 7.73 8.10
C LYS A 159 -11.52 7.22 7.67
N CYS A 160 -12.16 7.95 6.80
CA CYS A 160 -13.37 7.49 6.11
C CYS A 160 -13.40 7.98 4.68
N TRP A 161 -14.14 7.27 3.86
CA TRP A 161 -14.53 7.76 2.56
C TRP A 161 -15.80 8.59 2.69
N HIS A 162 -15.76 9.78 2.15
CA HIS A 162 -16.86 10.74 2.20
C HIS A 162 -17.24 11.18 0.79
N ARG A 163 -18.54 11.34 0.56
CA ARG A 163 -19.04 11.80 -0.73
C ARG A 163 -19.51 13.25 -0.60
N ASP A 164 -18.81 14.15 -1.28
CA ASP A 164 -19.13 15.57 -1.34
C ASP A 164 -19.43 15.98 -2.78
N ASN A 165 -20.63 16.52 -3.04
CA ASN A 165 -21.08 16.97 -4.36
C ASN A 165 -20.87 15.94 -5.49
N GLY A 166 -21.07 14.65 -5.19
CA GLY A 166 -20.90 13.54 -6.15
C GLY A 166 -19.46 13.04 -6.30
N GLN A 167 -18.47 13.77 -5.80
CA GLN A 167 -17.08 13.35 -5.77
C GLN A 167 -16.77 12.54 -4.50
N ILE A 168 -15.99 11.50 -4.62
CA ILE A 168 -15.53 10.68 -3.48
C ILE A 168 -14.18 11.19 -3.00
N TYR A 169 -14.07 11.41 -1.69
CA TYR A 169 -12.86 11.83 -1.00
C TYR A 169 -12.50 10.86 0.11
N LEU A 170 -11.21 10.61 0.29
CA LEU A 170 -10.70 10.01 1.51
C LEU A 170 -10.38 11.12 2.52
N TYR A 171 -11.06 11.12 3.65
CA TYR A 171 -10.77 11.97 4.80
C TYR A 171 -9.90 11.22 5.78
N LYS A 172 -8.74 11.77 6.11
CA LYS A 172 -7.82 11.22 7.11
C LYS A 172 -7.63 12.19 8.26
N GLY A 173 -7.81 11.71 9.47
CA GLY A 173 -7.47 12.46 10.68
C GLY A 173 -6.00 12.29 11.06
N SER A 174 -5.55 13.09 12.02
CA SER A 174 -4.20 13.01 12.57
C SER A 174 -4.20 12.28 13.91
N THR A 175 -3.04 11.75 14.28
CA THR A 175 -2.74 11.37 15.65
C THR A 175 -2.77 12.64 16.51
N LYS A 176 -3.48 12.62 17.62
CA LYS A 176 -3.49 13.78 18.54
C LYS A 176 -2.16 13.83 19.30
N ASN A 177 -1.39 14.90 19.06
CA ASN A 177 -0.24 15.26 19.87
C ASN A 177 -0.13 16.80 19.83
N ASP A 178 -0.20 17.45 20.99
CA ASP A 178 -0.18 18.91 21.10
C ASP A 178 1.16 19.53 20.69
N ASP A 179 2.24 18.71 20.67
CA ASP A 179 3.59 19.15 20.33
C ASP A 179 4.02 18.83 18.89
N SER A 180 3.15 18.21 18.06
CA SER A 180 3.44 17.85 16.67
C SER A 180 2.41 18.41 15.69
N ILE A 181 2.80 18.49 14.42
CA ILE A 181 1.93 19.06 13.37
C ILE A 181 0.82 18.09 12.96
N GLY A 182 1.02 16.82 13.05
CA GLY A 182 0.05 15.82 12.61
C GLY A 182 -0.01 15.61 11.11
N GLU A 183 -0.48 14.41 10.74
CA GLU A 183 -0.40 13.85 9.40
C GLU A 183 -1.28 14.58 8.38
N ALA A 184 -2.43 15.12 8.79
CA ALA A 184 -3.34 15.84 7.89
C ALA A 184 -2.68 17.07 7.27
N TYR A 185 -1.98 17.87 8.09
CA TYR A 185 -1.21 19.01 7.59
C TYR A 185 0.00 18.57 6.76
N SER A 186 0.67 17.50 7.18
CA SER A 186 1.78 16.93 6.41
C SER A 186 1.36 16.55 5.00
N GLU A 187 0.24 15.84 4.83
CA GLU A 187 -0.28 15.48 3.50
C GLU A 187 -0.56 16.71 2.64
N TYR A 188 -1.24 17.71 3.19
CA TYR A 188 -1.58 18.95 2.47
C TYR A 188 -0.34 19.74 2.01
N TYR A 189 0.61 19.95 2.91
CA TYR A 189 1.78 20.75 2.59
C TYR A 189 2.80 19.99 1.73
N MET A 190 3.04 18.71 2.01
CA MET A 190 4.00 17.92 1.23
C MET A 190 3.52 17.66 -0.21
N ALA A 191 2.22 17.55 -0.45
CA ALA A 191 1.68 17.44 -1.80
C ALA A 191 2.02 18.65 -2.69
N GLN A 192 2.20 19.85 -2.11
CA GLN A 192 2.63 21.03 -2.87
C GLN A 192 4.06 20.91 -3.40
N ILE A 193 4.91 20.13 -2.73
CA ILE A 193 6.26 19.83 -3.22
C ILE A 193 6.19 18.94 -4.45
N ALA A 194 5.37 17.88 -4.43
CA ALA A 194 5.14 17.04 -5.60
C ALA A 194 4.60 17.84 -6.79
N LYS A 195 3.69 18.80 -6.53
CA LYS A 195 3.18 19.73 -7.54
C LYS A 195 4.28 20.58 -8.18
N ILE A 196 5.18 21.16 -7.39
CA ILE A 196 6.28 21.98 -7.91
C ILE A 196 7.28 21.14 -8.69
N MET A 197 7.52 19.90 -8.24
CA MET A 197 8.36 18.95 -8.93
C MET A 197 7.72 18.39 -10.21
N GLU A 198 6.44 18.72 -10.47
CA GLU A 198 5.66 18.25 -11.61
C GLU A 198 5.54 16.71 -11.65
N PHE A 199 5.51 16.07 -10.47
CA PHE A 199 5.27 14.65 -10.35
C PHE A 199 3.77 14.35 -10.43
N ASP A 200 3.40 13.17 -10.89
CA ASP A 200 2.02 12.69 -10.80
C ASP A 200 1.68 12.40 -9.33
N TYR A 201 0.71 13.10 -8.76
CA TYR A 201 0.39 13.06 -7.34
C TYR A 201 -1.11 13.25 -7.07
N VAL A 202 -1.56 12.75 -5.94
CA VAL A 202 -2.91 13.03 -5.44
C VAL A 202 -2.93 14.41 -4.77
N PRO A 203 -3.80 15.34 -5.20
CA PRO A 203 -3.95 16.63 -4.52
C PRO A 203 -4.64 16.44 -3.17
N TYR A 204 -4.20 17.23 -2.18
CA TYR A 204 -4.80 17.24 -0.85
C TYR A 204 -5.35 18.63 -0.51
N ASP A 205 -6.45 18.63 0.23
CA ASP A 205 -7.05 19.82 0.83
C ASP A 205 -7.22 19.59 2.34
N LEU A 206 -7.45 20.66 3.11
CA LEU A 206 -7.81 20.56 4.52
C LEU A 206 -9.30 20.85 4.68
N LYS A 207 -9.97 20.03 5.46
CA LYS A 207 -11.40 20.14 5.75
C LYS A 207 -11.65 20.08 7.25
N LEU A 208 -12.73 20.69 7.68
CA LEU A 208 -13.27 20.48 9.02
C LEU A 208 -14.31 19.38 8.98
N PHE A 209 -14.03 18.24 9.60
CA PHE A 209 -14.94 17.11 9.69
C PHE A 209 -15.24 16.83 11.18
N HIS A 210 -16.47 17.06 11.60
CA HIS A 210 -16.91 16.91 13.00
C HIS A 210 -15.95 17.55 14.02
N ASN A 211 -15.63 18.83 13.82
CA ASN A 211 -14.71 19.61 14.66
C ASN A 211 -13.25 19.09 14.70
N GLN A 212 -12.85 18.29 13.71
CA GLN A 212 -11.48 17.84 13.55
C GLN A 212 -10.95 18.27 12.18
N ILE A 213 -9.72 18.77 12.13
CA ILE A 213 -9.03 19.03 10.87
C ILE A 213 -8.62 17.67 10.28
N VAL A 214 -8.98 17.45 9.04
CA VAL A 214 -8.65 16.26 8.27
C VAL A 214 -7.98 16.65 6.96
N SER A 215 -7.10 15.80 6.44
CA SER A 215 -6.72 15.88 5.03
C SER A 215 -7.81 15.23 4.19
N ALA A 216 -8.10 15.84 3.05
CA ALA A 216 -9.10 15.38 2.08
C ALA A 216 -8.43 15.21 0.73
N CYS A 217 -8.42 14.00 0.20
CA CYS A 217 -7.91 13.74 -1.14
C CYS A 217 -8.97 13.06 -2.00
N PRO A 218 -9.14 13.45 -3.28
CA PRO A 218 -10.07 12.79 -4.18
C PRO A 218 -9.61 11.37 -4.46
N ILE A 219 -10.59 10.50 -4.69
CA ILE A 219 -10.32 9.14 -5.17
C ILE A 219 -9.61 9.21 -6.54
N PHE A 220 -8.61 8.35 -6.75
CA PHE A 220 -7.88 8.24 -8.03
C PHE A 220 -8.20 6.94 -8.78
N THR A 221 -9.10 6.12 -8.25
CA THR A 221 -9.64 4.93 -8.89
C THR A 221 -11.07 5.16 -9.37
N ASN A 222 -11.58 4.27 -10.21
CA ASN A 222 -12.96 4.28 -10.69
C ASN A 222 -13.38 2.86 -11.07
N GLU A 223 -14.60 2.66 -11.57
CA GLU A 223 -15.09 1.34 -11.97
C GLU A 223 -14.21 0.61 -12.99
N ASN A 224 -13.48 1.35 -13.84
CA ASN A 224 -12.66 0.78 -14.90
C ASN A 224 -11.18 0.71 -14.52
N GLU A 225 -10.72 1.59 -13.63
CA GLU A 225 -9.33 1.68 -13.21
C GLU A 225 -9.23 1.44 -11.70
N GLY A 226 -8.55 0.37 -11.33
CA GLY A 226 -8.28 -0.02 -9.95
C GLY A 226 -6.85 0.30 -9.52
N TYR A 227 -6.59 0.16 -8.22
CA TYR A 227 -5.27 0.31 -7.62
C TYR A 227 -4.74 -1.02 -7.14
N MET A 228 -3.54 -1.37 -7.56
CA MET A 228 -2.83 -2.56 -7.11
C MET A 228 -1.51 -2.18 -6.44
N PRO A 229 -1.39 -2.36 -5.11
CA PRO A 229 -0.13 -2.16 -4.39
C PRO A 229 1.03 -2.94 -5.00
N ILE A 230 2.23 -2.35 -5.00
CA ILE A 230 3.39 -2.91 -5.70
C ILE A 230 3.78 -4.30 -5.20
N HIS A 231 3.56 -4.61 -3.92
CA HIS A 231 3.92 -5.91 -3.34
C HIS A 231 3.17 -7.10 -3.97
N TYR A 232 1.98 -6.88 -4.55
CA TYR A 232 1.24 -7.93 -5.26
C TYR A 232 1.78 -8.20 -6.67
N LEU A 233 2.65 -7.37 -7.17
CA LEU A 233 3.25 -7.49 -8.50
C LEU A 233 4.67 -8.07 -8.47
N LEU A 234 5.25 -8.24 -7.29
CA LEU A 234 6.57 -8.85 -7.11
C LEU A 234 6.51 -10.35 -7.42
N LYS A 235 7.57 -10.88 -8.00
CA LYS A 235 7.67 -12.31 -8.35
C LYS A 235 7.77 -13.20 -7.12
N GLU A 236 8.41 -12.71 -6.07
CA GLU A 236 8.64 -13.41 -4.82
C GLU A 236 8.07 -12.61 -3.64
N SER A 237 7.91 -13.25 -2.49
CA SER A 237 7.51 -12.53 -1.28
C SER A 237 8.55 -11.43 -0.94
N PRO A 238 8.13 -10.22 -0.52
CA PRO A 238 9.04 -9.13 -0.16
C PRO A 238 10.14 -9.52 0.82
N LYS A 239 9.89 -10.51 1.69
CA LYS A 239 10.87 -11.02 2.67
C LYS A 239 12.04 -11.80 2.04
N GLN A 240 11.92 -12.21 0.79
CA GLN A 240 12.95 -12.97 0.06
C GLN A 240 13.95 -12.08 -0.67
N TYR A 241 13.68 -10.78 -0.72
CA TYR A 241 14.55 -9.79 -1.36
C TYR A 241 15.46 -9.13 -0.32
N ASP A 242 16.74 -8.93 -0.66
CA ASP A 242 17.48 -7.81 -0.09
C ASP A 242 16.94 -6.47 -0.65
N LYS A 243 17.28 -5.36 0.00
CA LYS A 243 16.71 -4.06 -0.38
C LYS A 243 17.09 -3.62 -1.79
N LEU A 244 18.27 -3.96 -2.27
CA LEU A 244 18.73 -3.57 -3.60
C LEU A 244 17.99 -4.37 -4.69
N ARG A 245 17.92 -5.67 -4.54
CA ARG A 245 17.17 -6.56 -5.45
C ARG A 245 15.69 -6.17 -5.49
N LEU A 246 15.11 -5.82 -4.32
CA LEU A 246 13.74 -5.32 -4.24
C LEU A 246 13.55 -4.04 -5.06
N MET A 247 14.45 -3.07 -4.94
CA MET A 247 14.38 -1.82 -5.69
C MET A 247 14.51 -2.02 -7.20
N ILE A 248 15.35 -2.95 -7.64
CA ILE A 248 15.50 -3.31 -9.05
C ILE A 248 14.19 -3.89 -9.58
N GLU A 249 13.62 -4.87 -8.89
CA GLU A 249 12.36 -5.50 -9.29
C GLU A 249 11.22 -4.45 -9.34
N ILE A 250 11.12 -3.60 -8.33
CA ILE A 250 10.15 -2.50 -8.31
C ILE A 250 10.39 -1.54 -9.47
N SER A 251 11.61 -1.15 -9.73
CA SER A 251 11.96 -0.22 -10.82
C SER A 251 11.57 -0.77 -12.19
N ASN A 252 11.68 -2.09 -12.40
CA ASN A 252 11.24 -2.75 -13.63
C ASN A 252 9.72 -2.76 -13.78
N ILE A 253 8.96 -2.88 -12.68
CA ILE A 253 7.49 -2.87 -12.69
C ILE A 253 6.93 -1.45 -12.77
N TYR A 254 7.44 -0.56 -11.90
CA TYR A 254 6.92 0.81 -11.72
C TYR A 254 7.42 1.79 -12.80
N GLY A 255 8.45 1.40 -13.54
CA GLY A 255 9.19 2.26 -14.47
C GLY A 255 10.31 3.03 -13.77
N LYS A 256 11.50 3.00 -14.36
CA LYS A 256 12.74 3.59 -13.78
C LYS A 256 12.57 5.06 -13.44
N GLU A 257 11.96 5.82 -14.33
CA GLU A 257 11.75 7.26 -14.16
C GLU A 257 10.76 7.56 -13.04
N SER A 258 9.59 6.90 -13.05
CA SER A 258 8.54 7.08 -12.04
C SER A 258 9.02 6.66 -10.65
N PHE A 259 9.76 5.55 -10.56
CA PHE A 259 10.36 5.11 -9.31
C PHE A 259 11.44 6.09 -8.82
N GLY A 260 12.27 6.60 -9.72
CA GLY A 260 13.25 7.64 -9.41
C GLY A 260 12.61 8.93 -8.88
N ASN A 261 11.49 9.36 -9.47
CA ASN A 261 10.71 10.50 -9.02
C ASN A 261 10.13 10.28 -7.61
N LEU A 262 9.56 9.10 -7.35
CA LEU A 262 9.03 8.73 -6.05
C LEU A 262 10.13 8.75 -4.97
N MET A 263 11.30 8.17 -5.27
CA MET A 263 12.44 8.13 -4.35
C MET A 263 13.01 9.52 -4.10
N LEU A 264 13.10 10.37 -5.13
CA LEU A 264 13.52 11.76 -5.00
C LEU A 264 12.53 12.55 -4.13
N PHE A 265 11.23 12.39 -4.38
CA PHE A 265 10.19 13.03 -3.59
C PHE A 265 10.27 12.65 -2.12
N ASP A 266 10.34 11.36 -1.80
CA ASP A 266 10.46 10.90 -0.43
C ASP A 266 11.75 11.39 0.24
N ALA A 267 12.85 11.53 -0.52
CA ALA A 267 14.08 12.12 -0.01
C ALA A 267 13.94 13.62 0.26
N LEU A 268 13.21 14.37 -0.56
CA LEU A 268 12.95 15.80 -0.33
C LEU A 268 12.14 16.06 0.93
N ILE A 269 11.14 15.22 1.20
CA ILE A 269 10.24 15.38 2.35
C ILE A 269 10.59 14.46 3.55
N CYS A 270 11.65 13.67 3.45
CA CYS A 270 12.07 12.68 4.45
C CYS A 270 10.91 11.78 4.91
N ASN A 271 10.20 11.17 3.96
CA ASN A 271 9.09 10.28 4.24
C ASN A 271 9.61 8.90 4.68
N ILE A 272 9.33 8.52 5.92
CA ILE A 272 9.79 7.25 6.50
C ILE A 272 8.86 6.07 6.20
N ASP A 273 7.65 6.32 5.69
CA ASP A 273 6.58 5.32 5.58
C ASP A 273 6.21 4.93 4.13
N ARG A 274 7.14 5.04 3.18
CA ARG A 274 6.91 4.57 1.81
C ARG A 274 6.97 3.06 1.70
N HIS A 275 6.23 2.34 2.54
CA HIS A 275 6.14 0.89 2.44
C HIS A 275 5.44 0.42 1.15
N LEU A 276 5.55 -0.86 0.82
CA LEU A 276 5.07 -1.43 -0.45
C LEU A 276 3.54 -1.40 -0.66
N GLY A 277 2.77 -0.93 0.30
CA GLY A 277 1.34 -0.65 0.22
C GLY A 277 1.02 0.78 -0.19
N ASN A 278 1.97 1.72 -0.03
CA ASN A 278 1.77 3.16 -0.23
C ASN A 278 2.21 3.65 -1.63
N PHE A 279 2.44 2.75 -2.55
CA PHE A 279 2.60 2.99 -3.98
C PHE A 279 2.33 1.70 -4.77
N GLY A 280 2.01 1.81 -6.03
CA GLY A 280 1.64 0.68 -6.87
C GLY A 280 1.20 1.12 -8.26
N MET A 281 0.43 0.28 -8.92
CA MET A 281 0.02 0.49 -10.31
C MET A 281 -1.48 0.70 -10.42
N ILE A 282 -1.88 1.52 -11.36
CA ILE A 282 -3.25 1.55 -11.86
C ILE A 282 -3.40 0.39 -12.84
N VAL A 283 -4.48 -0.36 -12.64
CA VAL A 283 -4.82 -1.54 -13.45
C VAL A 283 -6.21 -1.39 -14.07
N ASP A 284 -6.37 -1.92 -15.26
CA ASP A 284 -7.70 -2.05 -15.86
C ASP A 284 -8.52 -3.13 -15.14
N ASN A 285 -9.63 -2.75 -14.56
CA ASN A 285 -10.49 -3.65 -13.79
C ASN A 285 -11.18 -4.72 -14.65
N ASN A 286 -11.27 -4.54 -15.97
CA ASN A 286 -11.93 -5.48 -16.86
C ASN A 286 -10.95 -6.54 -17.41
N THR A 287 -9.69 -6.15 -17.63
CA THR A 287 -8.65 -7.03 -18.23
C THR A 287 -7.58 -7.46 -17.25
N GLY A 288 -7.39 -6.72 -16.14
CA GLY A 288 -6.30 -6.91 -15.19
C GLY A 288 -4.94 -6.44 -15.73
N GLU A 289 -4.91 -5.70 -16.86
CA GLU A 289 -3.68 -5.13 -17.41
C GLU A 289 -3.15 -3.98 -16.56
N ILE A 290 -1.83 -3.89 -16.45
CA ILE A 290 -1.15 -2.77 -15.80
C ILE A 290 -1.15 -1.59 -16.79
N LEU A 291 -1.72 -0.44 -16.37
CA LEU A 291 -1.86 0.74 -17.21
C LEU A 291 -0.72 1.74 -16.99
N ARG A 292 -0.47 2.11 -15.75
CA ARG A 292 0.53 3.14 -15.39
C ARG A 292 0.82 3.09 -13.89
N PRO A 293 1.90 3.73 -13.40
CA PRO A 293 2.09 4.01 -11.99
C PRO A 293 0.88 4.75 -11.40
N ALA A 294 0.51 4.44 -10.16
CA ALA A 294 -0.44 5.24 -9.41
C ALA A 294 0.18 6.60 -9.04
N PRO A 295 -0.61 7.67 -8.97
CA PRO A 295 -0.11 8.97 -8.52
C PRO A 295 0.48 8.84 -7.11
N ILE A 296 1.44 9.70 -6.76
CA ILE A 296 2.05 9.71 -5.42
C ILE A 296 1.00 10.12 -4.39
N PHE A 297 0.84 9.31 -3.35
CA PHE A 297 -0.11 9.53 -2.25
C PHE A 297 0.50 9.08 -0.92
N ASP A 298 -0.21 9.29 0.19
CA ASP A 298 0.16 8.89 1.55
C ASP A 298 1.51 9.47 2.00
N ASN A 299 1.54 10.79 2.12
CA ASN A 299 2.73 11.58 2.49
C ASN A 299 2.67 12.04 3.95
N GLY A 300 1.79 11.45 4.75
CA GLY A 300 1.49 11.86 6.12
C GLY A 300 2.70 11.76 7.05
N LEU A 301 3.52 10.71 6.93
CA LEU A 301 4.69 10.48 7.79
C LEU A 301 5.98 11.05 7.18
N SER A 302 5.92 12.29 6.68
CA SER A 302 7.10 13.09 6.35
C SER A 302 7.73 13.69 7.62
N PHE A 303 8.92 14.32 7.49
CA PHE A 303 9.58 14.99 8.61
C PHE A 303 8.68 16.00 9.33
N MET A 304 7.70 16.56 8.62
CA MET A 304 6.77 17.55 9.17
C MET A 304 5.90 16.96 10.29
N ALA A 305 5.47 15.71 10.17
CA ALA A 305 4.65 15.04 11.17
C ALA A 305 5.47 14.28 12.23
N THR A 306 6.74 13.95 11.92
CA THR A 306 7.58 13.14 12.81
C THR A 306 8.37 13.97 13.83
N LEU A 307 8.49 15.29 13.61
CA LEU A 307 9.22 16.19 14.48
C LEU A 307 8.29 16.93 15.45
N ASN A 308 8.80 17.21 16.65
CA ASN A 308 8.17 18.03 17.65
C ASN A 308 8.54 19.52 17.47
N LYS A 309 7.73 20.44 18.02
CA LYS A 309 7.92 21.89 17.92
C LYS A 309 9.35 22.33 18.28
N SER A 310 9.92 21.80 19.36
CA SER A 310 11.28 22.15 19.81
C SER A 310 12.39 21.75 18.83
N GLN A 311 12.11 20.85 17.88
CA GLN A 311 13.07 20.32 16.91
C GLN A 311 13.15 21.16 15.63
N PHE A 312 12.14 21.99 15.37
CA PHE A 312 12.08 22.79 14.12
C PHE A 312 13.17 23.88 14.04
N GLY A 313 13.79 24.26 15.16
CA GLY A 313 14.95 25.17 15.14
C GLY A 313 16.20 24.59 14.48
N ASN A 314 16.31 23.26 14.35
CA ASN A 314 17.41 22.58 13.67
C ASN A 314 17.00 21.22 13.10
N ILE A 315 16.10 21.24 12.12
CA ILE A 315 15.49 20.06 11.51
C ILE A 315 16.55 19.07 11.03
N SER A 316 17.57 19.52 10.31
CA SER A 316 18.61 18.67 9.73
C SER A 316 19.37 17.83 10.78
N LYS A 317 19.56 18.37 11.99
CA LYS A 317 20.21 17.65 13.08
C LYS A 317 19.42 16.41 13.51
N TYR A 318 18.11 16.53 13.56
CA TYR A 318 17.22 15.46 14.02
C TYR A 318 16.98 14.40 12.94
N LEU A 319 17.01 14.77 11.66
CA LEU A 319 16.79 13.87 10.53
C LEU A 319 18.06 13.14 10.05
N ILE A 320 19.23 13.49 10.56
CA ILE A 320 20.52 12.97 10.04
C ILE A 320 20.66 11.44 10.12
N ASN A 321 19.94 10.81 11.05
CA ASN A 321 19.96 9.36 11.24
C ASN A 321 18.69 8.67 10.73
N ASP A 322 17.69 9.41 10.28
CA ASP A 322 16.49 8.83 9.75
C ASP A 322 16.77 8.14 8.42
N ILE A 323 16.12 7.01 8.25
CA ILE A 323 16.26 6.17 7.07
C ILE A 323 14.92 5.96 6.38
N SER A 324 14.95 5.86 5.06
CA SER A 324 13.79 5.50 4.27
C SER A 324 13.42 4.03 4.42
N TYR A 325 12.27 3.62 3.91
CA TYR A 325 11.85 2.22 3.84
C TYR A 325 12.91 1.31 3.16
N PHE A 326 13.69 1.85 2.24
CA PHE A 326 14.75 1.12 1.52
C PHE A 326 16.12 1.19 2.19
N ASP A 327 16.18 1.52 3.47
CA ASP A 327 17.39 1.56 4.32
C ASP A 327 18.45 2.59 3.86
N PHE A 328 18.03 3.66 3.17
CA PHE A 328 18.91 4.79 2.86
C PHE A 328 18.72 5.93 3.85
N LYS A 329 19.82 6.55 4.26
CA LYS A 329 19.77 7.92 4.79
C LYS A 329 19.21 8.84 3.70
N PHE A 330 18.36 9.77 4.07
CA PHE A 330 17.68 10.63 3.08
C PHE A 330 18.64 11.47 2.23
N ASP A 331 19.79 11.88 2.75
CA ASP A 331 20.78 12.60 1.94
C ASP A 331 21.41 11.68 0.89
N LYS A 332 21.69 10.42 1.23
CA LYS A 332 22.15 9.43 0.27
C LYS A 332 21.11 9.13 -0.79
N GLN A 333 19.84 8.98 -0.39
CA GLN A 333 18.74 8.78 -1.33
C GLN A 333 18.57 9.99 -2.25
N LEU A 334 18.65 11.21 -1.71
CA LEU A 334 18.60 12.46 -2.48
C LEU A 334 19.71 12.50 -3.52
N ASN A 335 20.96 12.16 -3.14
CA ASN A 335 22.07 12.08 -4.06
C ASN A 335 21.82 11.05 -5.17
N LEU A 336 21.34 9.85 -4.84
CA LEU A 336 21.13 8.78 -5.83
C LEU A 336 20.12 9.17 -6.89
N PHE A 337 18.99 9.78 -6.50
CA PHE A 337 17.83 9.98 -7.36
C PHE A 337 17.68 11.40 -7.91
N ALA A 338 18.48 12.38 -7.47
CA ALA A 338 18.52 13.69 -8.11
C ALA A 338 19.24 13.60 -9.45
N GLU A 339 18.54 13.96 -10.52
CA GLU A 339 19.00 13.88 -11.91
C GLU A 339 18.86 15.23 -12.62
N GLU A 340 19.55 15.44 -13.75
CA GLU A 340 19.56 16.70 -14.50
C GLU A 340 18.16 17.18 -14.90
N ARG A 341 17.27 16.27 -15.25
CA ARG A 341 15.87 16.57 -15.60
C ARG A 341 15.10 17.26 -14.48
N HIS A 342 15.54 17.12 -13.25
CA HIS A 342 14.88 17.74 -12.07
C HIS A 342 15.35 19.19 -11.81
N ILE A 343 16.44 19.66 -12.46
CA ILE A 343 17.04 20.97 -12.18
C ILE A 343 15.99 22.10 -12.22
N PRO A 344 15.17 22.27 -13.29
CA PRO A 344 14.26 23.42 -13.35
C PRO A 344 13.27 23.48 -12.18
N ASN A 345 12.82 22.33 -11.71
CA ASN A 345 11.85 22.25 -10.61
C ASN A 345 12.54 22.34 -9.23
N LEU A 346 13.76 21.81 -9.08
CA LEU A 346 14.57 22.00 -7.89
C LEU A 346 14.98 23.48 -7.71
N GLU A 347 15.23 24.22 -8.78
CA GLU A 347 15.48 25.67 -8.74
C GLU A 347 14.25 26.43 -8.23
N LYS A 348 13.04 26.10 -8.73
CA LYS A 348 11.77 26.64 -8.20
C LYS A 348 11.66 26.31 -6.70
N LEU A 349 11.92 25.05 -6.31
CA LEU A 349 11.82 24.57 -4.94
C LEU A 349 12.88 25.21 -4.02
N SER A 350 14.03 25.62 -4.53
CA SER A 350 15.09 26.29 -3.75
C SER A 350 14.72 27.67 -3.24
N ASN A 351 13.64 28.28 -3.76
CA ASN A 351 13.06 29.56 -3.37
C ASN A 351 11.58 29.44 -2.98
N PHE A 352 11.16 28.28 -2.61
CA PHE A 352 9.78 27.89 -2.36
C PHE A 352 9.18 28.51 -1.11
N ALA A 353 7.89 28.80 -1.15
CA ALA A 353 7.02 29.01 0.01
C ALA A 353 5.72 28.25 -0.18
N PHE A 354 5.18 27.69 0.89
CA PHE A 354 3.89 27.01 0.82
C PHE A 354 2.76 27.99 0.47
N GLN A 355 1.84 27.53 -0.35
CA GLN A 355 0.54 28.17 -0.46
C GLN A 355 -0.22 27.95 0.87
N ARG A 356 -0.63 29.05 1.52
CA ARG A 356 -1.42 29.01 2.74
C ARG A 356 -2.85 28.55 2.42
N HIS A 357 -3.40 27.67 3.26
CA HIS A 357 -4.80 27.32 3.17
C HIS A 357 -5.69 28.51 3.57
N LYS A 358 -6.87 28.63 2.97
CA LYS A 358 -7.75 29.80 3.19
C LYS A 358 -8.26 29.92 4.63
N GLU A 359 -8.48 28.79 5.29
CA GLU A 359 -9.13 28.72 6.60
C GLU A 359 -8.25 28.04 7.66
N PHE A 360 -7.50 26.98 7.29
CA PHE A 360 -6.80 26.11 8.23
C PHE A 360 -5.30 26.17 7.98
N ASN A 361 -4.62 27.15 8.60
CA ASN A 361 -3.17 27.29 8.45
C ASN A 361 -2.44 26.94 9.74
N LEU A 362 -1.26 26.37 9.58
CA LEU A 362 -0.27 26.39 10.64
C LEU A 362 0.27 27.82 10.81
N SER A 363 0.76 28.13 12.02
CA SER A 363 1.42 29.41 12.25
C SER A 363 2.71 29.54 11.44
N GLU A 364 3.13 30.76 11.15
CA GLU A 364 4.40 31.06 10.49
C GLU A 364 5.61 30.51 11.28
N GLU A 365 5.48 30.38 12.58
CA GLU A 365 6.49 29.80 13.46
C GLU A 365 6.83 28.35 13.08
N TRP A 366 5.81 27.60 12.56
CA TRP A 366 6.00 26.25 12.04
C TRP A 366 6.42 26.26 10.57
N LEU A 367 5.75 27.05 9.75
CA LEU A 367 5.90 26.97 8.29
C LEU A 367 7.25 27.47 7.81
N ARG A 368 7.80 28.56 8.38
CA ARG A 368 9.09 29.12 7.93
C ARG A 368 10.27 28.15 8.11
N PRO A 369 10.46 27.50 9.26
CA PRO A 369 11.52 26.49 9.38
C PRO A 369 11.37 25.32 8.40
N ILE A 370 10.13 24.88 8.14
CA ILE A 370 9.85 23.79 7.20
C ILE A 370 10.20 24.22 5.77
N GLU A 371 9.75 25.41 5.33
CA GLU A 371 10.11 25.99 4.03
C GLU A 371 11.62 26.12 3.85
N SER A 372 12.30 26.65 4.88
CA SER A 372 13.77 26.76 4.86
C SER A 372 14.44 25.40 4.72
N HIS A 373 13.95 24.37 5.40
CA HIS A 373 14.49 23.01 5.28
C HIS A 373 14.30 22.45 3.87
N ILE A 374 13.10 22.57 3.29
CA ILE A 374 12.82 22.12 1.91
C ILE A 374 13.72 22.85 0.90
N GLN A 375 13.88 24.18 1.05
CA GLN A 375 14.79 24.97 0.20
C GLN A 375 16.24 24.46 0.31
N GLN A 376 16.70 24.12 1.52
CA GLN A 376 18.04 23.55 1.74
C GLN A 376 18.18 22.20 1.07
N ARG A 377 17.16 21.31 1.16
CA ARG A 377 17.19 20.00 0.49
C ARG A 377 17.21 20.15 -1.04
N ALA A 378 16.46 21.09 -1.61
CA ALA A 378 16.49 21.38 -3.03
C ALA A 378 17.88 21.87 -3.48
N LYS A 379 18.51 22.80 -2.74
CA LYS A 379 19.88 23.28 -2.99
C LYS A 379 20.90 22.14 -2.86
N MET A 380 20.72 21.24 -1.90
CA MET A 380 21.56 20.05 -1.73
C MET A 380 21.44 19.12 -2.96
N ALA A 381 20.22 18.87 -3.45
CA ALA A 381 20.00 18.07 -4.66
C ALA A 381 20.69 18.68 -5.90
N LEU A 382 20.55 20.00 -6.10
CA LEU A 382 21.23 20.73 -7.18
C LEU A 382 22.75 20.60 -7.10
N ARG A 383 23.33 20.71 -5.90
CA ARG A 383 24.76 20.50 -5.68
C ARG A 383 25.17 19.08 -6.03
N PHE A 384 24.42 18.07 -5.63
CA PHE A 384 24.71 16.67 -5.97
C PHE A 384 24.67 16.41 -7.47
N ILE A 385 23.76 17.05 -8.21
CA ILE A 385 23.72 16.96 -9.66
C ILE A 385 24.98 17.58 -10.28
N GLU A 386 25.38 18.75 -9.79
CA GLU A 386 26.58 19.43 -10.29
C GLU A 386 27.86 18.63 -9.98
N GLU A 387 27.98 18.07 -8.77
CA GLU A 387 29.11 17.17 -8.39
C GLU A 387 29.17 15.95 -9.33
N LYS A 388 28.02 15.35 -9.69
CA LYS A 388 27.96 14.23 -10.64
C LYS A 388 28.40 14.66 -12.05
N ARG A 389 28.04 15.85 -12.51
CA ARG A 389 28.50 16.40 -13.80
C ARG A 389 30.01 16.56 -13.84
N GLN A 390 30.60 17.12 -12.78
CA GLN A 390 32.04 17.36 -12.71
C GLN A 390 32.83 16.04 -12.60
N HIS A 391 32.26 15.00 -11.99
CA HIS A 391 32.88 13.68 -11.82
C HIS A 391 32.43 12.67 -12.89
N SER A 392 31.71 13.08 -13.93
CA SER A 392 31.17 12.19 -14.99
C SER A 392 32.24 11.43 -15.78
N ALA A 393 33.52 11.81 -15.70
CA ALA A 393 34.65 11.05 -16.19
C ALA A 393 35.13 9.94 -15.19
N GLN A 394 34.68 9.97 -13.92
CA GLN A 394 34.98 8.98 -12.89
C GLN A 394 33.64 8.43 -12.39
N ALA A 395 33.06 7.51 -13.14
CA ALA A 395 31.74 6.94 -12.93
C ALA A 395 31.48 6.52 -11.47
N GLN A 396 30.89 7.40 -10.64
CA GLN A 396 30.09 6.91 -9.53
C GLN A 396 28.80 6.32 -10.12
N PRO A 397 28.47 5.07 -9.81
CA PRO A 397 27.32 4.42 -10.41
C PRO A 397 26.04 5.15 -10.01
N ASN A 398 25.37 5.75 -11.00
CA ASN A 398 23.96 6.04 -10.83
C ASN A 398 23.21 4.70 -10.69
N LEU A 399 21.96 4.73 -10.25
CA LEU A 399 21.17 3.51 -10.08
C LEU A 399 21.16 2.65 -11.38
N ASN A 400 21.15 3.28 -12.56
CA ASN A 400 21.15 2.56 -13.83
C ASN A 400 22.46 1.79 -14.08
N ALA A 401 23.62 2.40 -13.80
CA ALA A 401 24.91 1.72 -13.89
C ALA A 401 25.07 0.64 -12.82
N LEU A 402 24.44 0.82 -11.65
CA LEU A 402 24.40 -0.21 -10.61
C LEU A 402 23.49 -1.38 -11.02
N ILE A 403 22.33 -1.09 -11.60
CA ILE A 403 21.39 -2.08 -12.15
C ILE A 403 22.05 -2.85 -13.28
N GLU A 404 22.71 -2.17 -14.25
CA GLU A 404 23.45 -2.83 -15.33
C GLU A 404 24.53 -3.80 -14.81
N LYS A 405 25.33 -3.39 -13.83
CA LYS A 405 26.33 -4.26 -13.22
C LYS A 405 25.75 -5.46 -12.46
N ILE A 406 24.55 -5.32 -11.90
CA ILE A 406 23.86 -6.41 -11.20
C ILE A 406 23.22 -7.35 -12.21
N ASP A 407 22.60 -6.83 -13.27
CA ASP A 407 22.07 -7.63 -14.36
C ASP A 407 23.19 -8.46 -15.02
N GLU A 408 24.36 -7.87 -15.28
CA GLU A 408 25.56 -8.58 -15.78
C GLU A 408 26.02 -9.67 -14.80
N ALA A 409 26.11 -9.37 -13.51
CA ALA A 409 26.51 -10.35 -12.50
C ALA A 409 25.51 -11.50 -12.35
N GLN A 410 24.20 -11.24 -12.49
CA GLN A 410 23.16 -12.27 -12.47
C GLN A 410 23.19 -13.15 -13.72
N ILE A 411 23.47 -12.58 -14.88
CA ILE A 411 23.65 -13.32 -16.15
C ILE A 411 24.89 -14.23 -16.05
N GLU A 412 25.99 -13.74 -15.49
CA GLU A 412 27.20 -14.55 -15.27
C GLU A 412 26.94 -15.70 -14.30
N GLN A 413 26.22 -15.43 -13.20
CA GLN A 413 25.89 -16.45 -12.20
C GLN A 413 24.95 -17.53 -12.78
N SER A 414 23.92 -17.12 -13.53
CA SER A 414 23.02 -18.03 -14.22
C SER A 414 23.77 -18.89 -15.24
N THR A 415 24.69 -18.29 -15.99
CA THR A 415 25.53 -19.00 -16.97
C THR A 415 26.49 -19.99 -16.30
N ARG A 416 27.01 -19.67 -15.11
CA ARG A 416 27.84 -20.60 -14.30
C ARG A 416 27.03 -21.77 -13.77
N ILE A 417 25.80 -21.52 -13.30
CA ILE A 417 24.88 -22.58 -12.84
C ILE A 417 24.49 -23.51 -14.00
N GLU A 418 24.13 -22.97 -15.17
CA GLU A 418 23.86 -23.78 -16.35
C GLU A 418 25.06 -24.61 -16.81
N LYS A 419 26.27 -24.06 -16.76
CA LYS A 419 27.50 -24.78 -17.06
C LYS A 419 27.84 -25.85 -16.00
N SER A 420 27.47 -25.66 -14.75
CA SER A 420 27.65 -26.66 -13.68
C SER A 420 26.65 -27.80 -13.80
N LEU A 421 25.39 -27.49 -14.16
CA LEU A 421 24.35 -28.49 -14.39
C LEU A 421 24.63 -29.39 -15.64
N LYS A 422 25.28 -28.83 -16.67
CA LYS A 422 25.71 -29.60 -17.88
C LYS A 422 26.97 -30.46 -17.64
N LYS A 423 27.64 -30.34 -16.49
CA LYS A 423 28.85 -31.11 -16.15
C LYS A 423 28.63 -32.29 -15.21
N THR A 424 27.39 -32.59 -14.82
CA THR A 424 27.10 -33.78 -14.00
C THR A 424 26.92 -34.98 -14.93
N PRO A 425 27.81 -35.99 -14.90
CA PRO A 425 27.64 -37.21 -15.70
C PRO A 425 26.48 -38.01 -15.12
N THR A 426 25.59 -38.43 -15.98
CA THR A 426 24.60 -39.47 -15.72
C THR A 426 25.31 -40.76 -15.28
N GLN A 427 25.28 -41.09 -14.01
CA GLN A 427 25.53 -42.48 -13.57
C GLN A 427 24.19 -43.15 -13.35
N ASN A 428 24.04 -44.24 -14.12
CA ASN A 428 22.94 -45.19 -14.08
C ASN A 428 22.92 -45.96 -12.75
N GLN A 429 21.69 -46.17 -12.31
CA GLN A 429 21.09 -47.34 -11.67
C GLN A 429 22.00 -48.33 -10.90
N GLU A 430 21.64 -48.54 -9.63
CA GLU A 430 21.12 -49.87 -9.22
C GLU A 430 20.52 -49.79 -7.81
N SER A 431 19.44 -50.53 -7.68
CA SER A 431 18.61 -50.88 -6.54
C SER A 431 19.27 -50.98 -5.17
N ASP A 432 18.57 -50.47 -4.11
CA ASP A 432 18.13 -51.42 -3.07
C ASP A 432 17.01 -50.81 -2.18
N ASN A 433 16.04 -51.65 -1.94
CA ASN A 433 14.99 -51.51 -0.91
C ASN A 433 15.61 -51.47 0.48
N THR A 434 15.16 -50.60 1.35
CA THR A 434 14.68 -50.99 2.71
C THR A 434 14.26 -49.77 3.55
N THR A 435 13.09 -49.96 4.20
CA THR A 435 12.59 -49.45 5.47
C THR A 435 12.23 -47.98 5.60
N LYS A 436 10.91 -47.78 5.66
CA LYS A 436 10.19 -46.79 6.41
C LYS A 436 10.59 -46.90 7.89
N GLU A 437 10.84 -45.75 8.52
CA GLU A 437 10.30 -45.36 9.84
C GLU A 437 11.08 -44.15 10.37
N ASP A 438 10.32 -43.26 11.10
CA ASP A 438 10.80 -42.18 11.93
C ASP A 438 11.42 -40.93 11.27
N ILE A 439 10.55 -39.91 11.12
CA ILE A 439 10.80 -38.53 11.61
C ILE A 439 9.44 -37.79 11.62
N SER A 440 8.65 -38.04 12.65
CA SER A 440 7.67 -37.09 13.14
C SER A 440 8.10 -36.66 14.52
N LYS A 441 8.37 -35.38 14.71
CA LYS A 441 8.48 -34.60 15.94
C LYS A 441 9.76 -33.75 15.97
N LYS A 442 9.61 -32.52 15.47
CA LYS A 442 10.27 -31.32 16.02
C LYS A 442 10.03 -30.16 15.07
N ASN A 443 9.12 -29.30 15.46
CA ASN A 443 9.23 -27.83 15.29
C ASN A 443 7.86 -27.19 15.54
N LEU A 444 7.52 -27.14 16.82
CA LEU A 444 6.56 -26.21 17.37
C LEU A 444 7.31 -25.47 18.46
N ARG A 445 7.81 -24.28 18.11
CA ARG A 445 8.08 -23.17 19.06
C ARG A 445 8.75 -22.02 18.32
N THR A 446 8.19 -20.87 18.56
CA THR A 446 8.70 -19.52 18.33
C THR A 446 8.09 -18.80 17.12
N ILE A 447 6.99 -18.10 17.39
CA ILE A 447 6.79 -16.70 16.96
C ILE A 447 5.76 -16.13 17.97
N GLN A 448 6.28 -15.33 18.87
CA GLN A 448 5.53 -14.21 19.44
C GLN A 448 5.67 -13.02 18.52
#